data_8ba4c5d87a3830df76d1e277d0f1566e
#
_entry.id   8ba4c5d87a3830df76d1e277d0f1566e
#
_cell.length_a   1.000
_cell.length_b   1.000
_cell.length_c   1.000
_cell.angle_alpha   90.00
_cell.angle_beta   90.00
_cell.angle_gamma   90.00
#
_symmetry.space_group_name_H-M   'P 1'
#
loop_
_entity.id
_entity.type
_entity.pdbx_description
1 polymer ?
#
loop_
_entity_poly.entity_id
_entity_poly.type
_entity_poly.pdbx_seq_one_letter_code
_entity_poly.pdbx_strand_id
1 'polypeptide(L)'
;HDESVIIDNACPWIDDANDAVLVAEHLGIPFQVLDLSDAYRERIVNYMFDEYAAGRTPNPDILCNREIKFDLFLDAAKSIGAEAVATGHYCQKDTVNTPKGETHRLIAGADPNKDQSYFLCQLNQAQLEQALFPIGHMLKPDVRALAEEIGLPTAQKKDSQGLCFIGKVRLPEFLQQQLEVKPGDIIEIEESHPMFAERQVLSADSPKMDAHAYAFSPDQGQVVGRHQGAHFFTVGQRKGLQVGGKAEPLFVLAKDVVTNHLYVGQSAEHPGLNRKALFMREEEVHWIREDLAMEIGDRQSSWSFRFRYRQPLQQGTITRSEDGYYIEFELPQAGIAAGQFAAWYDGDECIGSGVISD
;
A
#
# COMPACT_ATOMS: atom_id res chain seq x y z
N HIS A 1 -9.46 7.94 -24.42
CA HIS A 1 -8.31 7.06 -24.18
C HIS A 1 -7.03 7.85 -24.34
N ASP A 2 -6.30 8.01 -23.27
CA ASP A 2 -4.97 8.61 -23.33
C ASP A 2 -3.97 7.48 -23.60
N GLU A 3 -3.60 7.29 -24.85
CA GLU A 3 -2.60 6.30 -25.30
C GLU A 3 -1.21 6.56 -24.70
N SER A 4 -0.99 7.73 -24.09
CA SER A 4 0.29 8.11 -23.47
C SER A 4 0.66 7.31 -22.22
N VAL A 5 -0.26 6.54 -21.64
CA VAL A 5 -0.06 5.76 -20.41
C VAL A 5 0.27 4.29 -20.71
N ILE A 6 0.15 3.85 -21.96
CA ILE A 6 0.35 2.45 -22.37
C ILE A 6 1.76 2.28 -22.92
N ILE A 7 2.61 1.52 -22.22
CA ILE A 7 4.02 1.28 -22.59
C ILE A 7 4.17 0.21 -23.69
N ASP A 8 3.23 -0.72 -23.80
CA ASP A 8 3.12 -1.71 -24.87
C ASP A 8 1.78 -1.58 -25.59
N ASN A 9 1.76 -1.75 -26.91
CA ASN A 9 0.55 -1.72 -27.77
C ASN A 9 -0.56 -2.71 -27.40
N ALA A 10 -0.48 -3.40 -26.30
CA ALA A 10 -1.52 -4.26 -25.74
C ALA A 10 -2.34 -3.44 -24.75
N CYS A 11 -3.55 -3.07 -25.13
CA CYS A 11 -4.51 -2.37 -24.26
C CYS A 11 -5.17 -3.40 -23.31
N PRO A 12 -4.70 -3.54 -22.04
CA PRO A 12 -5.15 -4.64 -21.16
C PRO A 12 -6.64 -4.62 -20.90
N TRP A 13 -7.28 -3.45 -20.96
CA TRP A 13 -8.71 -3.30 -20.71
C TRP A 13 -9.58 -3.99 -21.75
N ILE A 14 -9.13 -4.13 -23.00
CA ILE A 14 -9.90 -4.82 -24.07
C ILE A 14 -10.02 -6.29 -23.73
N ASP A 15 -8.92 -6.94 -23.35
CA ASP A 15 -8.92 -8.35 -22.97
C ASP A 15 -9.74 -8.57 -21.69
N ASP A 16 -9.60 -7.71 -20.69
CA ASP A 16 -10.37 -7.79 -19.46
C ASP A 16 -11.88 -7.53 -19.70
N ALA A 17 -12.23 -6.62 -20.59
CA ALA A 17 -13.61 -6.36 -20.99
C ALA A 17 -14.20 -7.55 -21.76
N ASN A 18 -13.44 -8.15 -22.68
CA ASN A 18 -13.85 -9.35 -23.40
C ASN A 18 -14.09 -10.52 -22.45
N ASP A 19 -13.21 -10.76 -21.50
CA ASP A 19 -13.38 -11.79 -20.47
C ASP A 19 -14.66 -11.55 -19.64
N ALA A 20 -14.90 -10.30 -19.26
CA ALA A 20 -16.10 -9.94 -18.50
C ALA A 20 -17.40 -10.12 -19.32
N VAL A 21 -17.38 -9.79 -20.62
CA VAL A 21 -18.51 -10.07 -21.53
C VAL A 21 -18.78 -11.57 -21.60
N LEU A 22 -17.76 -12.39 -21.82
CA LEU A 22 -17.90 -13.85 -21.91
C LEU A 22 -18.47 -14.46 -20.62
N VAL A 23 -18.04 -13.97 -19.45
CA VAL A 23 -18.58 -14.38 -18.16
C VAL A 23 -20.05 -13.95 -18.02
N ALA A 24 -20.38 -12.70 -18.37
CA ALA A 24 -21.73 -12.18 -18.28
C ALA A 24 -22.70 -12.93 -19.20
N GLU A 25 -22.28 -13.24 -20.44
CA GLU A 25 -23.05 -14.06 -21.39
C GLU A 25 -23.27 -15.47 -20.85
N HIS A 26 -22.21 -16.11 -20.29
CA HIS A 26 -22.30 -17.45 -19.72
C HIS A 26 -23.31 -17.52 -18.56
N LEU A 27 -23.33 -16.47 -17.73
CA LEU A 27 -24.25 -16.36 -16.58
C LEU A 27 -25.62 -15.80 -16.93
N GLY A 28 -25.83 -15.28 -18.14
CA GLY A 28 -27.07 -14.65 -18.57
C GLY A 28 -27.40 -13.35 -17.84
N ILE A 29 -26.37 -12.59 -17.42
CA ILE A 29 -26.52 -11.31 -16.72
C ILE A 29 -26.17 -10.12 -17.63
N PRO A 30 -26.79 -8.94 -17.44
CA PRO A 30 -26.44 -7.74 -18.20
C PRO A 30 -24.98 -7.32 -17.98
N PHE A 31 -24.37 -6.77 -19.01
CA PHE A 31 -23.01 -6.24 -18.96
C PHE A 31 -22.99 -4.79 -19.48
N GLN A 32 -22.24 -3.93 -18.82
CA GLN A 32 -22.01 -2.56 -19.25
C GLN A 32 -20.57 -2.14 -18.89
N VAL A 33 -19.93 -1.40 -19.78
CA VAL A 33 -18.63 -0.75 -19.53
C VAL A 33 -18.87 0.68 -19.05
N LEU A 34 -18.20 1.05 -17.97
CA LEU A 34 -18.13 2.42 -17.48
C LEU A 34 -16.70 2.92 -17.63
N ASP A 35 -16.52 4.02 -18.37
CA ASP A 35 -15.21 4.68 -18.50
C ASP A 35 -14.98 5.64 -17.33
N LEU A 36 -13.99 5.35 -16.50
CA LEU A 36 -13.54 6.16 -15.37
C LEU A 36 -12.09 6.63 -15.54
N SER A 37 -11.53 6.56 -16.74
CA SER A 37 -10.11 6.83 -17.01
C SER A 37 -9.68 8.23 -16.62
N ASP A 38 -10.49 9.27 -16.94
CA ASP A 38 -10.17 10.65 -16.58
C ASP A 38 -10.15 10.86 -15.06
N ALA A 39 -11.16 10.33 -14.37
CA ALA A 39 -11.23 10.40 -12.91
C ALA A 39 -10.10 9.62 -12.24
N TYR A 40 -9.75 8.46 -12.79
CA TYR A 40 -8.60 7.67 -12.29
C TYR A 40 -7.29 8.44 -12.46
N ARG A 41 -7.09 9.09 -13.61
CA ARG A 41 -5.93 9.94 -13.84
C ARG A 41 -5.87 11.07 -12.81
N GLU A 42 -6.96 11.81 -12.64
CA GLU A 42 -7.02 12.96 -11.76
C GLU A 42 -6.77 12.58 -10.29
N ARG A 43 -7.46 11.54 -9.79
CA ARG A 43 -7.46 11.19 -8.37
C ARG A 43 -6.31 10.26 -7.95
N ILE A 44 -5.82 9.40 -8.86
CA ILE A 44 -4.85 8.35 -8.51
C ILE A 44 -3.50 8.60 -9.18
N VAL A 45 -3.49 8.80 -10.52
CA VAL A 45 -2.22 8.88 -11.26
C VAL A 45 -1.47 10.17 -10.91
N ASN A 46 -2.15 11.31 -10.89
CA ASN A 46 -1.53 12.59 -10.53
C ASN A 46 -0.99 12.56 -9.10
N TYR A 47 -1.79 12.10 -8.14
CA TYR A 47 -1.35 11.90 -6.76
C TYR A 47 -0.09 11.00 -6.71
N MET A 48 -0.08 9.91 -7.47
CA MET A 48 1.06 9.01 -7.50
C MET A 48 2.34 9.71 -7.99
N PHE A 49 2.26 10.50 -9.04
CA PHE A 49 3.40 11.28 -9.54
C PHE A 49 3.87 12.32 -8.54
N ASP A 50 2.96 13.04 -7.89
CA ASP A 50 3.28 14.05 -6.87
C ASP A 50 4.01 13.43 -5.68
N GLU A 51 3.56 12.26 -5.20
CA GLU A 51 4.19 11.53 -4.12
C GLU A 51 5.61 11.05 -4.49
N TYR A 52 5.79 10.47 -5.67
CA TYR A 52 7.12 10.05 -6.14
C TYR A 52 8.05 11.25 -6.33
N ALA A 53 7.56 12.36 -6.88
CA ALA A 53 8.32 13.60 -7.01
C ALA A 53 8.78 14.14 -5.65
N ALA A 54 7.92 14.02 -4.64
CA ALA A 54 8.23 14.40 -3.25
C ALA A 54 9.09 13.37 -2.50
N GLY A 55 9.52 12.28 -3.16
CA GLY A 55 10.34 11.25 -2.54
C GLY A 55 9.57 10.24 -1.67
N ARG A 56 8.25 10.27 -1.68
CA ARG A 56 7.42 9.28 -0.98
C ARG A 56 7.08 8.09 -1.89
N THR A 57 6.56 7.03 -1.33
CA THR A 57 6.16 5.83 -2.08
C THR A 57 4.68 5.56 -1.84
N PRO A 58 3.76 6.04 -2.71
CA PRO A 58 2.32 5.90 -2.53
C PRO A 58 1.84 4.45 -2.71
N ASN A 59 0.61 4.19 -2.28
CA ASN A 59 -0.10 2.95 -2.56
C ASN A 59 -1.38 3.24 -3.35
N PRO A 60 -1.29 3.25 -4.69
CA PRO A 60 -2.42 3.59 -5.54
C PRO A 60 -3.57 2.59 -5.48
N ASP A 61 -3.32 1.32 -5.10
CA ASP A 61 -4.37 0.31 -5.01
C ASP A 61 -5.35 0.58 -3.86
N ILE A 62 -4.85 1.07 -2.72
CA ILE A 62 -5.70 1.49 -1.59
C ILE A 62 -6.57 2.67 -2.01
N LEU A 63 -5.97 3.68 -2.65
CA LEU A 63 -6.70 4.86 -3.12
C LEU A 63 -7.70 4.50 -4.21
N CYS A 64 -7.36 3.61 -5.14
CA CYS A 64 -8.28 3.13 -6.16
C CYS A 64 -9.54 2.50 -5.55
N ASN A 65 -9.39 1.74 -4.47
CA ASN A 65 -10.56 1.21 -3.77
C ASN A 65 -11.40 2.32 -3.14
N ARG A 66 -10.79 3.27 -2.44
CA ARG A 66 -11.49 4.38 -1.77
C ARG A 66 -12.16 5.34 -2.74
N GLU A 67 -11.41 5.79 -3.78
CA GLU A 67 -11.80 6.93 -4.63
C GLU A 67 -12.54 6.52 -5.91
N ILE A 68 -12.27 5.30 -6.41
CA ILE A 68 -12.82 4.85 -7.68
C ILE A 68 -13.89 3.77 -7.49
N LYS A 69 -13.54 2.64 -6.84
CA LYS A 69 -14.47 1.49 -6.77
C LYS A 69 -15.63 1.71 -5.80
N PHE A 70 -15.35 2.23 -4.61
CA PHE A 70 -16.36 2.44 -3.58
C PHE A 70 -16.77 3.92 -3.42
N ASP A 71 -16.45 4.75 -4.40
CA ASP A 71 -16.94 6.13 -4.54
C ASP A 71 -17.57 6.29 -5.94
N LEU A 72 -16.83 6.68 -6.96
CA LEU A 72 -17.36 6.99 -8.30
C LEU A 72 -18.12 5.82 -8.94
N PHE A 73 -17.57 4.60 -8.86
CA PHE A 73 -18.26 3.43 -9.41
C PHE A 73 -19.51 3.08 -8.60
N LEU A 74 -19.47 3.21 -7.27
CA LEU A 74 -20.64 3.03 -6.41
C LEU A 74 -21.74 4.05 -6.76
N ASP A 75 -21.40 5.33 -6.94
CA ASP A 75 -22.36 6.38 -7.32
C ASP A 75 -22.96 6.12 -8.69
N ALA A 76 -22.13 5.69 -9.65
CA ALA A 76 -22.63 5.29 -10.98
C ALA A 76 -23.59 4.10 -10.89
N ALA A 77 -23.25 3.08 -10.09
CA ALA A 77 -24.13 1.92 -9.88
C ALA A 77 -25.46 2.32 -9.23
N LYS A 78 -25.44 3.20 -8.24
CA LYS A 78 -26.67 3.75 -7.63
C LYS A 78 -27.55 4.51 -8.63
N SER A 79 -26.94 5.25 -9.54
CA SER A 79 -27.69 6.03 -10.56
C SER A 79 -28.53 5.15 -11.49
N ILE A 80 -28.17 3.89 -11.62
CA ILE A 80 -28.91 2.87 -12.38
C ILE A 80 -29.76 1.93 -11.49
N GLY A 81 -29.86 2.24 -10.20
CA GLY A 81 -30.74 1.53 -9.25
C GLY A 81 -30.09 0.39 -8.48
N ALA A 82 -28.76 0.27 -8.46
CA ALA A 82 -28.10 -0.71 -7.62
C ALA A 82 -28.17 -0.28 -6.14
N GLU A 83 -28.36 -1.24 -5.24
CA GLU A 83 -28.36 -1.02 -3.78
C GLU A 83 -26.98 -1.19 -3.18
N ALA A 84 -26.12 -2.00 -3.80
CA ALA A 84 -24.77 -2.31 -3.33
C ALA A 84 -23.83 -2.67 -4.49
N VAL A 85 -22.54 -2.64 -4.21
CA VAL A 85 -21.47 -3.06 -5.13
C VAL A 85 -20.78 -4.29 -4.58
N ALA A 86 -20.78 -5.39 -5.34
CA ALA A 86 -20.06 -6.61 -5.02
C ALA A 86 -18.68 -6.61 -5.71
N THR A 87 -17.65 -6.97 -4.97
CA THR A 87 -16.29 -7.09 -5.52
C THR A 87 -15.67 -8.44 -5.17
N GLY A 88 -14.71 -8.88 -5.99
CA GLY A 88 -13.94 -10.10 -5.77
C GLY A 88 -12.81 -9.96 -4.74
N HIS A 89 -12.91 -9.04 -3.77
CA HIS A 89 -11.91 -8.94 -2.72
C HIS A 89 -12.05 -10.09 -1.72
N TYR A 90 -10.93 -10.69 -1.35
CA TYR A 90 -10.83 -11.67 -0.28
C TYR A 90 -10.78 -10.95 1.07
N CYS A 91 -11.91 -10.47 1.50
CA CYS A 91 -12.19 -9.89 2.82
C CYS A 91 -13.66 -10.15 3.16
N GLN A 92 -14.06 -9.90 4.39
CA GLN A 92 -15.43 -10.12 4.85
C GLN A 92 -15.97 -8.84 5.48
N LYS A 93 -17.29 -8.72 5.53
CA LYS A 93 -18.00 -7.66 6.23
C LYS A 93 -18.92 -8.28 7.26
N ASP A 94 -18.92 -7.70 8.44
CA ASP A 94 -19.88 -7.99 9.52
C ASP A 94 -20.49 -6.68 10.02
N THR A 95 -21.56 -6.76 10.75
CA THR A 95 -22.25 -5.59 11.29
C THR A 95 -22.56 -5.80 12.77
N VAL A 96 -22.20 -4.82 13.58
CA VAL A 96 -22.41 -4.83 15.03
C VAL A 96 -23.13 -3.57 15.48
N ASN A 97 -23.85 -3.68 16.60
CA ASN A 97 -24.43 -2.51 17.26
C ASN A 97 -23.45 -1.95 18.30
N THR A 98 -23.08 -0.71 18.16
CA THR A 98 -22.22 0.04 19.08
C THR A 98 -23.04 1.14 19.77
N PRO A 99 -22.48 1.82 20.80
CA PRO A 99 -23.13 3.00 21.37
C PRO A 99 -23.35 4.14 20.37
N LYS A 100 -22.61 4.15 19.26
CA LYS A 100 -22.77 5.12 18.15
C LYS A 100 -23.77 4.67 17.09
N GLY A 101 -24.37 3.48 17.23
CA GLY A 101 -25.32 2.90 16.28
C GLY A 101 -24.78 1.66 15.57
N GLU A 102 -25.44 1.29 14.47
CA GLU A 102 -25.00 0.20 13.61
C GLU A 102 -23.66 0.57 12.99
N THR A 103 -22.70 -0.37 13.09
CA THR A 103 -21.32 -0.16 12.63
C THR A 103 -20.87 -1.37 11.82
N HIS A 104 -20.36 -1.11 10.62
CA HIS A 104 -19.85 -2.13 9.72
C HIS A 104 -18.37 -2.39 10.01
N ARG A 105 -18.01 -3.66 10.10
CA ARG A 105 -16.66 -4.14 10.38
C ARG A 105 -16.03 -4.67 9.10
N LEU A 106 -14.79 -4.30 8.83
CA LEU A 106 -13.98 -4.88 7.77
C LEU A 106 -13.15 -6.03 8.37
N ILE A 107 -13.47 -7.26 7.98
CA ILE A 107 -12.84 -8.47 8.51
C ILE A 107 -11.89 -9.05 7.45
N ALA A 108 -10.74 -9.56 7.88
CA ALA A 108 -9.80 -10.26 7.03
C ALA A 108 -10.45 -11.42 6.27
N GLY A 109 -9.93 -11.73 5.09
CA GLY A 109 -10.38 -12.87 4.30
C GLY A 109 -10.03 -14.20 4.96
N ALA A 110 -10.86 -15.23 4.73
CA ALA A 110 -10.62 -16.59 5.25
C ALA A 110 -9.32 -17.22 4.71
N ASP A 111 -8.84 -16.80 3.54
CA ASP A 111 -7.54 -17.23 2.99
C ASP A 111 -6.43 -16.26 3.43
N PRO A 112 -5.56 -16.66 4.38
CA PRO A 112 -4.50 -15.78 4.90
C PRO A 112 -3.45 -15.41 3.84
N ASN A 113 -3.34 -16.21 2.76
CA ASN A 113 -2.43 -15.90 1.63
C ASN A 113 -3.02 -14.90 0.64
N LYS A 114 -4.33 -14.61 0.76
CA LYS A 114 -5.08 -13.75 -0.16
C LYS A 114 -5.84 -12.64 0.52
N ASP A 115 -5.81 -12.57 1.85
CA ASP A 115 -6.44 -11.49 2.59
C ASP A 115 -6.13 -10.13 1.97
N GLN A 116 -7.18 -9.41 1.60
CA GLN A 116 -7.10 -8.12 0.92
C GLN A 116 -7.70 -6.98 1.76
N SER A 117 -7.99 -7.21 3.04
CA SER A 117 -8.49 -6.19 3.95
C SER A 117 -7.56 -4.97 4.03
N TYR A 118 -6.24 -5.18 3.89
CA TYR A 118 -5.24 -4.11 3.80
C TYR A 118 -5.52 -3.11 2.68
N PHE A 119 -5.95 -3.57 1.51
CA PHE A 119 -6.26 -2.69 0.38
C PHE A 119 -7.57 -1.90 0.56
N LEU A 120 -8.37 -2.28 1.56
CA LEU A 120 -9.66 -1.66 1.88
C LEU A 120 -9.62 -0.85 3.19
N CYS A 121 -8.44 -0.71 3.80
CA CYS A 121 -8.25 -0.09 5.11
C CYS A 121 -8.62 1.41 5.17
N GLN A 122 -8.91 2.01 4.03
CA GLN A 122 -9.33 3.42 3.90
C GLN A 122 -10.81 3.57 3.56
N LEU A 123 -11.61 2.50 3.55
CA LEU A 123 -13.06 2.60 3.36
C LEU A 123 -13.72 3.17 4.62
N ASN A 124 -14.68 4.08 4.41
CA ASN A 124 -15.50 4.62 5.48
C ASN A 124 -16.79 3.79 5.70
N GLN A 125 -17.55 4.10 6.73
CA GLN A 125 -18.76 3.37 7.09
C GLN A 125 -19.82 3.40 5.98
N ALA A 126 -20.02 4.52 5.30
CA ALA A 126 -20.99 4.63 4.21
C ALA A 126 -20.61 3.77 2.98
N GLN A 127 -19.31 3.65 2.70
CA GLN A 127 -18.79 2.78 1.65
C GLN A 127 -18.92 1.30 2.03
N LEU A 128 -18.60 0.95 3.28
CA LEU A 128 -18.74 -0.41 3.78
C LEU A 128 -20.20 -0.88 3.84
N GLU A 129 -21.12 0.00 4.22
CA GLU A 129 -22.56 -0.32 4.22
C GLU A 129 -23.00 -0.92 2.89
N GLN A 130 -22.53 -0.36 1.79
CA GLN A 130 -22.92 -0.70 0.42
C GLN A 130 -21.93 -1.64 -0.28
N ALA A 131 -20.87 -2.07 0.38
CA ALA A 131 -19.91 -3.03 -0.14
C ALA A 131 -20.33 -4.48 0.17
N LEU A 132 -20.15 -5.36 -0.80
CA LEU A 132 -20.33 -6.81 -0.65
C LEU A 132 -19.07 -7.55 -1.08
N PHE A 133 -18.68 -8.55 -0.31
CA PHE A 133 -17.50 -9.38 -0.54
C PHE A 133 -17.86 -10.87 -0.60
N PRO A 134 -18.50 -11.33 -1.69
CA PRO A 134 -19.11 -12.66 -1.76
C PRO A 134 -18.14 -13.82 -1.55
N ILE A 135 -16.86 -13.66 -1.92
CA ILE A 135 -15.85 -14.71 -1.87
C ILE A 135 -14.92 -14.63 -0.65
N GLY A 136 -15.13 -13.66 0.24
CA GLY A 136 -14.24 -13.42 1.37
C GLY A 136 -14.15 -14.56 2.39
N HIS A 137 -15.18 -15.40 2.47
CA HIS A 137 -15.24 -16.58 3.33
C HIS A 137 -14.66 -17.85 2.70
N MET A 138 -14.18 -17.78 1.45
CA MET A 138 -13.66 -18.91 0.68
C MET A 138 -12.13 -18.86 0.57
N LEU A 139 -11.52 -20.03 0.49
CA LEU A 139 -10.12 -20.13 0.07
C LEU A 139 -10.01 -19.95 -1.44
N LYS A 140 -8.92 -19.40 -1.92
CA LYS A 140 -8.71 -19.18 -3.36
C LYS A 140 -8.79 -20.47 -4.21
N PRO A 141 -8.25 -21.62 -3.78
CA PRO A 141 -8.44 -22.87 -4.50
C PRO A 141 -9.92 -23.26 -4.66
N ASP A 142 -10.74 -23.01 -3.63
CA ASP A 142 -12.17 -23.35 -3.68
C ASP A 142 -12.93 -22.43 -4.65
N VAL A 143 -12.60 -21.13 -4.70
CA VAL A 143 -13.14 -20.19 -5.69
C VAL A 143 -12.81 -20.65 -7.10
N ARG A 144 -11.59 -21.15 -7.35
CA ARG A 144 -11.19 -21.68 -8.66
C ARG A 144 -11.92 -22.96 -9.00
N ALA A 145 -12.05 -23.89 -8.06
CA ALA A 145 -12.79 -25.13 -8.24
C ALA A 145 -14.26 -24.85 -8.60
N LEU A 146 -14.89 -23.91 -7.89
CA LEU A 146 -16.25 -23.48 -8.20
C LEU A 146 -16.35 -22.85 -9.60
N ALA A 147 -15.40 -22.00 -9.99
CA ALA A 147 -15.39 -21.38 -11.32
C ALA A 147 -15.25 -22.45 -12.44
N GLU A 148 -14.46 -23.50 -12.21
CA GLU A 148 -14.35 -24.64 -13.13
C GLU A 148 -15.65 -25.48 -13.17
N GLU A 149 -16.23 -25.77 -12.02
CA GLU A 149 -17.47 -26.54 -11.90
C GLU A 149 -18.63 -25.89 -12.67
N ILE A 150 -18.77 -24.57 -12.56
CA ILE A 150 -19.80 -23.81 -13.29
C ILE A 150 -19.38 -23.42 -14.70
N GLY A 151 -18.20 -23.85 -15.16
CA GLY A 151 -17.73 -23.69 -16.53
C GLY A 151 -17.37 -22.26 -16.94
N LEU A 152 -16.90 -21.42 -16.00
CA LEU A 152 -16.52 -20.04 -16.35
C LEU A 152 -15.33 -20.01 -17.31
N PRO A 153 -15.40 -19.22 -18.40
CA PRO A 153 -14.30 -19.09 -19.37
C PRO A 153 -12.97 -18.64 -18.74
N THR A 154 -13.04 -17.92 -17.62
CA THR A 154 -11.89 -17.34 -16.91
C THR A 154 -11.38 -18.17 -15.74
N ALA A 155 -11.92 -19.39 -15.50
CA ALA A 155 -11.56 -20.23 -14.35
C ALA A 155 -10.05 -20.46 -14.20
N GLN A 156 -9.32 -20.61 -15.33
CA GLN A 156 -7.87 -20.81 -15.36
C GLN A 156 -7.06 -19.50 -15.50
N LYS A 157 -7.74 -18.33 -15.57
CA LYS A 157 -7.05 -17.05 -15.71
C LYS A 157 -6.14 -16.79 -14.50
N LYS A 158 -4.89 -16.39 -14.77
CA LYS A 158 -3.96 -15.99 -13.71
C LYS A 158 -4.44 -14.69 -13.06
N ASP A 159 -4.04 -14.50 -11.78
CA ASP A 159 -4.31 -13.24 -11.08
C ASP A 159 -3.80 -12.05 -11.88
N SER A 160 -4.57 -10.98 -11.89
CA SER A 160 -4.09 -9.69 -12.37
C SER A 160 -2.88 -9.26 -11.53
N GLN A 161 -1.83 -8.85 -12.22
CA GLN A 161 -0.61 -8.31 -11.63
C GLN A 161 -0.39 -6.93 -12.22
N GLY A 162 -0.10 -5.94 -11.39
CA GLY A 162 0.15 -4.57 -11.83
C GLY A 162 -0.76 -3.58 -11.10
N LEU A 163 -0.71 -2.33 -11.52
CA LEU A 163 -1.55 -1.26 -10.99
C LEU A 163 -2.98 -1.42 -11.51
N CYS A 164 -3.96 -1.18 -10.66
CA CYS A 164 -5.37 -1.16 -11.05
C CYS A 164 -5.57 -0.21 -12.25
N PHE A 165 -6.38 -0.61 -13.23
CA PHE A 165 -6.70 0.12 -14.47
C PHE A 165 -5.52 0.37 -15.44
N ILE A 166 -4.28 0.31 -14.98
CA ILE A 166 -3.08 0.53 -15.80
C ILE A 166 -2.49 -0.81 -16.28
N GLY A 167 -2.65 -1.88 -15.47
CA GLY A 167 -2.13 -3.20 -15.78
C GLY A 167 -0.66 -3.39 -15.43
N LYS A 168 0.02 -4.28 -16.16
CA LYS A 168 1.44 -4.58 -15.93
C LYS A 168 2.31 -3.49 -16.54
N VAL A 169 2.86 -2.65 -15.70
CA VAL A 169 3.84 -1.64 -16.10
C VAL A 169 5.16 -1.86 -15.36
N ARG A 170 6.26 -1.50 -15.99
CA ARG A 170 7.52 -1.34 -15.28
C ARG A 170 7.48 0.03 -14.60
N LEU A 171 7.35 0.03 -13.28
CA LEU A 171 7.16 1.27 -12.52
C LEU A 171 8.16 2.39 -12.87
N PRO A 172 9.48 2.16 -13.01
CA PRO A 172 10.40 3.21 -13.41
C PRO A 172 10.09 3.80 -14.80
N GLU A 173 9.75 2.96 -15.79
CA GLU A 173 9.42 3.40 -17.16
C GLU A 173 8.09 4.19 -17.16
N PHE A 174 7.13 3.76 -16.35
CA PHE A 174 5.88 4.49 -16.17
C PHE A 174 6.11 5.87 -15.53
N LEU A 175 6.92 5.94 -14.48
CA LEU A 175 7.23 7.20 -13.80
C LEU A 175 8.03 8.16 -14.69
N GLN A 176 8.86 7.66 -15.60
CA GLN A 176 9.62 8.48 -16.57
C GLN A 176 8.73 9.22 -17.58
N GLN A 177 7.45 8.91 -17.67
CA GLN A 177 6.52 9.68 -18.52
C GLN A 177 6.31 11.12 -18.02
N GLN A 178 6.47 11.36 -16.73
CA GLN A 178 6.28 12.70 -16.12
C GLN A 178 7.46 13.12 -15.25
N LEU A 179 8.23 12.17 -14.70
CA LEU A 179 9.37 12.46 -13.84
C LEU A 179 10.67 12.40 -14.65
N GLU A 180 11.43 13.47 -14.60
CA GLU A 180 12.68 13.61 -15.34
C GLU A 180 13.73 12.56 -14.91
N VAL A 181 14.37 11.95 -15.90
CA VAL A 181 15.54 11.11 -15.67
C VAL A 181 16.74 12.01 -15.35
N LYS A 182 17.17 11.99 -14.09
CA LYS A 182 18.28 12.78 -13.59
C LYS A 182 19.31 11.86 -12.94
N PRO A 183 20.49 11.65 -13.59
CA PRO A 183 21.53 10.81 -13.00
C PRO A 183 22.03 11.36 -11.67
N GLY A 184 22.16 10.48 -10.67
CA GLY A 184 22.65 10.79 -9.32
C GLY A 184 23.55 9.69 -8.80
N ASP A 185 24.14 9.90 -7.63
CA ASP A 185 25.07 8.97 -7.02
C ASP A 185 24.36 8.02 -6.04
N ILE A 186 24.81 6.76 -6.07
CA ILE A 186 24.47 5.75 -5.07
C ILE A 186 25.60 5.74 -4.04
N ILE A 187 25.26 6.07 -2.80
CA ILE A 187 26.18 6.23 -1.67
C ILE A 187 25.95 5.10 -0.67
N GLU A 188 26.97 4.31 -0.43
CA GLU A 188 26.92 3.23 0.56
C GLU A 188 27.31 3.76 1.92
N ILE A 189 26.44 3.51 2.90
CA ILE A 189 26.67 3.77 4.32
C ILE A 189 27.04 2.45 4.98
N GLU A 190 28.14 2.43 5.71
CA GLU A 190 28.59 1.25 6.43
C GLU A 190 27.75 1.02 7.70
N GLU A 191 27.44 -0.24 8.02
CA GLU A 191 26.68 -0.59 9.24
C GLU A 191 27.38 -0.19 10.54
N SER A 192 28.72 -0.05 10.50
CA SER A 192 29.56 0.40 11.61
C SER A 192 29.55 1.90 11.84
N HIS A 193 28.84 2.68 10.99
CA HIS A 193 28.84 4.15 11.10
C HIS A 193 28.31 4.60 12.50
N PRO A 194 29.01 5.52 13.21
CA PRO A 194 28.70 5.89 14.59
C PRO A 194 27.28 6.37 14.82
N MET A 195 26.65 6.98 13.83
CA MET A 195 25.27 7.49 13.92
C MET A 195 24.24 6.42 14.34
N PHE A 196 24.47 5.15 14.00
CA PHE A 196 23.55 4.09 14.37
C PHE A 196 23.60 3.77 15.85
N ALA A 197 24.82 3.71 16.42
CA ALA A 197 25.01 3.52 17.85
C ALA A 197 24.47 4.73 18.65
N GLU A 198 24.72 5.95 18.18
CA GLU A 198 24.23 7.18 18.82
C GLU A 198 22.69 7.19 18.83
N ARG A 199 22.05 6.89 17.71
CA ARG A 199 20.58 6.80 17.64
C ARG A 199 20.01 5.74 18.56
N GLN A 200 20.65 4.56 18.64
CA GLN A 200 20.20 3.49 19.54
C GLN A 200 20.18 3.93 21.01
N VAL A 201 21.17 4.72 21.43
CA VAL A 201 21.20 5.30 22.78
C VAL A 201 20.07 6.30 22.97
N LEU A 202 19.86 7.20 22.02
CA LEU A 202 18.83 8.23 22.08
C LEU A 202 17.42 7.65 22.04
N SER A 203 17.20 6.59 21.25
CA SER A 203 15.91 5.91 21.13
C SER A 203 15.52 5.13 22.38
N ALA A 204 16.50 4.73 23.22
CA ALA A 204 16.21 4.10 24.50
C ALA A 204 15.42 5.01 25.44
N ASP A 205 15.69 6.32 25.37
CA ASP A 205 15.01 7.35 26.20
C ASP A 205 13.79 7.98 25.47
N SER A 206 13.71 7.85 24.16
CA SER A 206 12.65 8.43 23.33
C SER A 206 12.31 7.55 22.11
N PRO A 207 11.38 6.60 22.25
CA PRO A 207 10.95 5.72 21.15
C PRO A 207 10.48 6.47 19.90
N LYS A 208 9.98 7.71 20.07
CA LYS A 208 9.59 8.59 18.96
C LYS A 208 10.72 8.85 17.97
N MET A 209 11.98 8.82 18.42
CA MET A 209 13.13 9.02 17.54
C MET A 209 13.25 7.92 16.47
N ASP A 210 12.86 6.70 16.79
CA ASP A 210 12.88 5.58 15.83
C ASP A 210 11.75 5.66 14.79
N ALA A 211 10.78 6.53 15.00
CA ALA A 211 9.67 6.73 14.07
C ALA A 211 10.08 7.50 12.81
N HIS A 212 11.16 8.29 12.89
CA HIS A 212 11.65 9.07 11.76
C HIS A 212 12.77 8.35 11.00
N ALA A 213 12.84 8.54 9.69
CA ALA A 213 13.91 8.00 8.86
C ALA A 213 15.28 8.57 9.25
N TYR A 214 16.35 7.83 8.93
CA TYR A 214 17.70 8.38 9.05
C TYR A 214 17.91 9.47 7.98
N ALA A 215 18.45 10.61 8.40
CA ALA A 215 18.94 11.63 7.49
C ALA A 215 20.43 11.38 7.22
N PHE A 216 20.75 11.02 5.99
CA PHE A 216 22.13 10.80 5.55
C PHE A 216 22.65 12.01 4.77
N SER A 217 23.98 12.18 4.80
CA SER A 217 24.69 13.13 3.95
C SER A 217 25.79 12.44 3.13
N PRO A 218 26.18 13.00 1.97
CA PRO A 218 27.12 12.33 1.06
C PRO A 218 28.51 12.04 1.65
N ASP A 219 28.93 12.81 2.63
CA ASP A 219 30.22 12.67 3.34
C ASP A 219 30.25 11.50 4.34
N GLN A 220 29.10 10.92 4.64
CA GLN A 220 28.97 9.78 5.58
C GLN A 220 29.19 8.43 4.90
N GLY A 221 29.35 8.37 3.59
CA GLY A 221 29.50 7.14 2.84
C GLY A 221 30.42 7.22 1.65
N GLN A 222 30.41 6.16 0.85
CA GLN A 222 31.22 6.06 -0.37
C GLN A 222 30.33 5.93 -1.59
N VAL A 223 30.67 6.64 -2.68
CA VAL A 223 29.97 6.48 -3.96
C VAL A 223 30.32 5.10 -4.54
N VAL A 224 29.30 4.26 -4.74
CA VAL A 224 29.44 2.87 -5.21
C VAL A 224 28.77 2.62 -6.56
N GLY A 225 28.03 3.61 -7.07
CA GLY A 225 27.35 3.50 -8.35
C GLY A 225 26.59 4.77 -8.70
N ARG A 226 25.81 4.69 -9.78
CA ARG A 226 24.93 5.77 -10.23
C ARG A 226 23.54 5.24 -10.53
N HIS A 227 22.54 6.08 -10.34
CA HIS A 227 21.14 5.81 -10.67
C HIS A 227 20.58 6.85 -11.65
N GLN A 228 19.35 6.65 -12.13
CA GLN A 228 18.69 7.51 -13.12
C GLN A 228 17.66 8.48 -12.50
N GLY A 229 17.58 8.56 -11.18
CA GLY A 229 16.68 9.42 -10.41
C GLY A 229 16.34 8.77 -9.07
N ALA A 230 16.59 9.47 -7.95
CA ALA A 230 16.32 8.95 -6.60
C ALA A 230 14.82 8.64 -6.37
N HIS A 231 13.93 9.40 -7.01
CA HIS A 231 12.49 9.21 -6.93
C HIS A 231 11.99 7.87 -7.50
N PHE A 232 12.75 7.19 -8.37
CA PHE A 232 12.38 5.87 -8.90
C PHE A 232 12.60 4.72 -7.93
N PHE A 233 13.15 4.98 -6.76
CA PHE A 233 13.47 3.95 -5.77
C PHE A 233 12.57 4.04 -4.54
N THR A 234 12.43 2.91 -3.86
CA THR A 234 11.69 2.78 -2.60
C THR A 234 12.61 2.30 -1.49
N VAL A 235 12.44 2.80 -0.27
CA VAL A 235 13.18 2.33 0.92
C VAL A 235 12.96 0.82 1.10
N GLY A 236 14.04 0.08 1.30
CA GLY A 236 14.04 -1.39 1.35
C GLY A 236 14.14 -2.08 -0.02
N GLN A 237 14.18 -1.34 -1.13
CA GLN A 237 14.36 -1.93 -2.45
C GLN A 237 15.77 -2.49 -2.60
N ARG A 238 15.85 -3.74 -3.11
CA ARG A 238 17.09 -4.44 -3.43
C ARG A 238 17.37 -4.48 -4.93
N LYS A 239 16.33 -4.73 -5.75
CA LYS A 239 16.47 -4.91 -7.20
C LYS A 239 16.61 -3.57 -7.91
N GLY A 240 17.40 -3.55 -9.00
CA GLY A 240 17.50 -2.37 -9.88
C GLY A 240 18.63 -1.39 -9.51
N LEU A 241 19.40 -1.63 -8.44
CA LEU A 241 20.53 -0.77 -8.05
C LEU A 241 21.72 -0.87 -9.02
N GLN A 242 21.87 -2.00 -9.72
CA GLN A 242 22.94 -2.25 -10.71
C GLN A 242 24.37 -2.06 -10.14
N VAL A 243 24.56 -2.24 -8.83
CA VAL A 243 25.86 -2.20 -8.16
C VAL A 243 26.33 -3.63 -7.92
N GLY A 244 27.50 -3.98 -8.45
CA GLY A 244 28.11 -5.29 -8.29
C GLY A 244 29.34 -5.25 -7.37
N GLY A 245 29.92 -6.45 -7.11
CA GLY A 245 31.18 -6.57 -6.37
C GLY A 245 31.07 -6.39 -4.85
N LYS A 246 29.86 -6.46 -4.29
CA LYS A 246 29.63 -6.39 -2.84
C LYS A 246 29.53 -7.79 -2.22
N ALA A 247 29.93 -7.89 -0.96
CA ALA A 247 29.89 -9.17 -0.22
C ALA A 247 28.43 -9.62 0.03
N GLU A 248 27.55 -8.65 0.33
CA GLU A 248 26.14 -8.89 0.57
C GLU A 248 25.27 -7.99 -0.31
N PRO A 249 23.97 -8.33 -0.47
CA PRO A 249 23.04 -7.51 -1.22
C PRO A 249 22.88 -6.12 -0.63
N LEU A 250 22.84 -5.11 -1.50
CA LEU A 250 22.52 -3.74 -1.12
C LEU A 250 21.01 -3.52 -1.05
N PHE A 251 20.61 -2.71 -0.08
CA PHE A 251 19.23 -2.25 0.13
C PHE A 251 19.20 -0.73 0.19
N VAL A 252 18.15 -0.12 -0.34
CA VAL A 252 17.91 1.32 -0.22
C VAL A 252 17.57 1.65 1.24
N LEU A 253 18.38 2.48 1.88
CA LEU A 253 18.17 2.96 3.25
C LEU A 253 17.37 4.26 3.26
N ALA A 254 17.71 5.19 2.36
CA ALA A 254 17.04 6.47 2.18
C ALA A 254 17.23 7.00 0.77
N LYS A 255 16.41 7.95 0.39
CA LYS A 255 16.53 8.70 -0.87
C LYS A 255 16.33 10.19 -0.59
N ASP A 256 17.16 11.00 -1.19
CA ASP A 256 17.02 12.45 -1.21
C ASP A 256 16.76 12.90 -2.66
N VAL A 257 15.53 13.28 -2.94
CA VAL A 257 15.10 13.69 -4.29
C VAL A 257 15.52 15.14 -4.61
N VAL A 258 15.83 15.94 -3.60
CA VAL A 258 16.29 17.32 -3.77
C VAL A 258 17.75 17.35 -4.24
N THR A 259 18.63 16.65 -3.52
CA THR A 259 20.05 16.51 -3.87
C THR A 259 20.29 15.38 -4.87
N ASN A 260 19.26 14.56 -5.14
CA ASN A 260 19.27 13.41 -6.03
C ASN A 260 20.32 12.35 -5.65
N HIS A 261 20.39 12.00 -4.35
CA HIS A 261 21.25 10.95 -3.84
C HIS A 261 20.41 9.75 -3.37
N LEU A 262 20.97 8.56 -3.56
CA LEU A 262 20.40 7.31 -3.07
C LEU A 262 21.39 6.69 -2.07
N TYR A 263 20.94 6.53 -0.83
CA TYR A 263 21.73 5.91 0.23
C TYR A 263 21.39 4.44 0.35
N VAL A 264 22.43 3.60 0.36
CA VAL A 264 22.29 2.14 0.41
C VAL A 264 23.17 1.54 1.49
N GLY A 265 22.83 0.33 1.93
CA GLY A 265 23.64 -0.45 2.89
C GLY A 265 23.58 -1.93 2.57
N GLN A 266 24.61 -2.67 2.94
CA GLN A 266 24.69 -4.12 2.78
C GLN A 266 23.89 -4.80 3.89
N SER A 267 23.31 -5.97 3.59
CA SER A 267 22.50 -6.80 4.48
C SER A 267 21.06 -6.33 4.73
N ALA A 268 20.16 -7.27 4.92
CA ALA A 268 18.79 -7.03 5.36
C ALA A 268 18.71 -6.58 6.83
N GLU A 269 19.74 -6.87 7.60
CA GLU A 269 19.89 -6.53 9.02
C GLU A 269 20.51 -5.15 9.24
N HIS A 270 20.88 -4.44 8.16
CA HIS A 270 21.51 -3.12 8.25
C HIS A 270 20.70 -2.16 9.15
N PRO A 271 21.33 -1.53 10.16
CA PRO A 271 20.62 -0.71 11.15
C PRO A 271 19.86 0.48 10.52
N GLY A 272 20.36 1.04 9.43
CA GLY A 272 19.69 2.11 8.68
C GLY A 272 18.43 1.67 7.93
N LEU A 273 18.22 0.36 7.73
CA LEU A 273 17.04 -0.20 7.08
C LEU A 273 15.94 -0.52 8.09
N ASN A 274 16.32 -0.80 9.33
CA ASN A 274 15.45 -1.35 10.35
C ASN A 274 15.10 -0.28 11.40
N ARG A 275 13.80 -0.09 11.67
CA ARG A 275 13.28 0.86 12.66
C ARG A 275 12.28 0.18 13.58
N LYS A 276 12.19 0.60 14.83
CA LYS A 276 11.21 0.08 15.80
C LYS A 276 9.91 0.86 15.83
N ALA A 277 9.84 2.01 15.16
CA ALA A 277 8.62 2.80 15.17
C ALA A 277 8.36 3.45 13.81
N LEU A 278 7.12 3.90 13.61
CA LEU A 278 6.69 4.76 12.52
C LEU A 278 5.79 5.87 13.06
N PHE A 279 5.68 6.94 12.30
CA PHE A 279 4.84 8.10 12.60
C PHE A 279 3.80 8.32 11.50
N MET A 280 2.63 8.80 11.89
CA MET A 280 1.54 9.21 11.01
C MET A 280 0.96 10.53 11.54
N ARG A 281 0.77 11.50 10.66
CA ARG A 281 0.11 12.76 11.01
C ARG A 281 -1.35 12.52 11.30
N GLU A 282 -1.95 13.34 12.17
CA GLU A 282 -3.35 13.19 12.56
C GLU A 282 -4.31 13.28 11.35
N GLU A 283 -4.09 14.23 10.45
CA GLU A 283 -4.90 14.44 9.26
C GLU A 283 -4.82 13.29 8.22
N GLU A 284 -3.83 12.42 8.35
CA GLU A 284 -3.61 11.27 7.46
C GLU A 284 -4.11 9.95 8.06
N VAL A 285 -4.68 10.01 9.28
CA VAL A 285 -5.23 8.83 9.97
C VAL A 285 -6.72 8.69 9.67
N HIS A 286 -7.12 7.48 9.33
CA HIS A 286 -8.49 7.09 9.05
C HIS A 286 -8.94 5.97 9.98
N TRP A 287 -10.13 6.11 10.57
CA TRP A 287 -10.76 5.12 11.42
C TRP A 287 -11.96 4.50 10.71
N ILE A 288 -11.86 3.19 10.39
CA ILE A 288 -13.03 2.41 9.96
C ILE A 288 -13.99 2.30 11.16
N ARG A 289 -13.44 1.97 12.33
CA ARG A 289 -14.15 1.91 13.62
C ARG A 289 -14.01 3.25 14.35
N GLU A 290 -14.82 4.22 13.94
CA GLU A 290 -14.84 5.55 14.58
C GLU A 290 -15.21 5.51 16.07
N ASP A 291 -15.91 4.44 16.50
CA ASP A 291 -16.24 4.20 17.90
C ASP A 291 -15.05 3.79 18.76
N LEU A 292 -13.95 3.33 18.11
CA LEU A 292 -12.69 2.95 18.75
C LEU A 292 -11.59 4.00 18.52
N ALA A 293 -11.92 5.16 17.93
CA ALA A 293 -10.95 6.23 17.72
C ALA A 293 -10.34 6.70 19.05
N MET A 294 -9.02 6.86 19.05
CA MET A 294 -8.24 7.17 20.25
C MET A 294 -8.28 8.66 20.59
N GLU A 295 -8.23 9.01 21.87
CA GLU A 295 -8.02 10.37 22.39
C GLU A 295 -6.52 10.66 22.58
N ILE A 296 -6.15 11.94 22.67
CA ILE A 296 -4.76 12.32 22.94
C ILE A 296 -4.30 11.74 24.28
N GLY A 297 -3.20 11.01 24.26
CA GLY A 297 -2.65 10.28 25.39
C GLY A 297 -3.03 8.82 25.46
N ASP A 298 -4.01 8.38 24.65
CA ASP A 298 -4.38 6.98 24.59
C ASP A 298 -3.26 6.11 24.01
N ARG A 299 -3.22 4.88 24.53
CA ARG A 299 -2.24 3.87 24.13
C ARG A 299 -2.93 2.51 24.00
N GLN A 300 -2.73 1.83 22.87
CA GLN A 300 -3.33 0.54 22.59
C GLN A 300 -2.27 -0.46 22.14
N SER A 301 -2.13 -1.56 22.90
CA SER A 301 -1.10 -2.59 22.70
C SER A 301 -1.66 -3.97 22.36
N SER A 302 -2.99 -4.15 22.33
CA SER A 302 -3.61 -5.42 21.94
C SER A 302 -3.78 -5.56 20.42
N TRP A 303 -3.54 -4.49 19.68
CA TRP A 303 -3.69 -4.51 18.24
C TRP A 303 -2.40 -4.97 17.54
N SER A 304 -2.59 -5.49 16.33
CA SER A 304 -1.52 -5.91 15.45
C SER A 304 -1.45 -4.99 14.23
N PHE A 305 -0.30 -4.90 13.59
CA PHE A 305 -0.03 -3.88 12.58
C PHE A 305 0.54 -4.48 11.31
N ARG A 306 0.21 -3.86 10.16
CA ARG A 306 0.75 -4.20 8.84
C ARG A 306 0.94 -2.91 8.05
N PHE A 307 2.08 -2.76 7.39
CA PHE A 307 2.35 -1.62 6.52
C PHE A 307 2.79 -2.02 5.10
N ARG A 308 2.58 -3.29 4.76
CA ARG A 308 2.75 -3.84 3.41
C ARG A 308 1.77 -4.98 3.17
N TYR A 309 1.27 -5.07 1.96
CA TYR A 309 0.49 -6.23 1.54
C TYR A 309 1.29 -7.52 1.71
N ARG A 310 0.67 -8.58 2.20
CA ARG A 310 1.26 -9.88 2.53
C ARG A 310 2.31 -9.88 3.65
N GLN A 311 2.57 -8.76 4.30
CA GLN A 311 3.35 -8.79 5.53
C GLN A 311 2.52 -9.49 6.62
N PRO A 312 3.10 -10.41 7.39
CA PRO A 312 2.45 -10.90 8.60
C PRO A 312 2.13 -9.74 9.54
N LEU A 313 1.05 -9.85 10.30
CA LEU A 313 0.71 -8.87 11.33
C LEU A 313 1.83 -8.80 12.39
N GLN A 314 2.27 -7.60 12.71
CA GLN A 314 3.34 -7.31 13.65
C GLN A 314 2.75 -6.86 14.98
N GLN A 315 3.34 -7.31 16.10
CA GLN A 315 2.96 -6.86 17.43
C GLN A 315 3.60 -5.50 17.73
N GLY A 316 2.86 -4.66 18.44
CA GLY A 316 3.34 -3.33 18.80
C GLY A 316 2.32 -2.56 19.60
N THR A 317 2.57 -1.28 19.75
CA THR A 317 1.68 -0.35 20.47
C THR A 317 1.45 0.88 19.63
N ILE A 318 0.20 1.28 19.42
CA ILE A 318 -0.15 2.57 18.86
C ILE A 318 -0.42 3.57 19.99
N THR A 319 0.11 4.77 19.85
CA THR A 319 -0.07 5.86 20.81
C THR A 319 -0.52 7.11 20.05
N ARG A 320 -1.59 7.78 20.52
CA ARG A 320 -1.97 9.11 20.04
C ARG A 320 -1.27 10.18 20.85
N SER A 321 -0.51 11.03 20.17
CA SER A 321 0.17 12.20 20.71
C SER A 321 -0.44 13.49 20.16
N GLU A 322 -0.01 14.66 20.66
CA GLU A 322 -0.47 15.97 20.16
C GLU A 322 -0.10 16.21 18.69
N ASP A 323 1.00 15.62 18.21
CA ASP A 323 1.55 15.77 16.87
C ASP A 323 1.11 14.68 15.87
N GLY A 324 0.37 13.66 16.34
CA GLY A 324 -0.11 12.54 15.52
C GLY A 324 -0.01 11.20 16.22
N TYR A 325 0.13 10.14 15.44
CA TYR A 325 0.13 8.77 15.91
C TYR A 325 1.48 8.10 15.72
N TYR A 326 1.91 7.35 16.73
CA TYR A 326 3.12 6.55 16.72
C TYR A 326 2.77 5.07 16.87
N ILE A 327 3.35 4.22 16.01
CA ILE A 327 3.31 2.76 16.19
C ILE A 327 4.72 2.31 16.56
N GLU A 328 4.86 1.75 17.78
CA GLU A 328 6.10 1.15 18.27
C GLU A 328 5.99 -0.37 18.17
N PHE A 329 6.90 -1.00 17.43
CA PHE A 329 6.91 -2.44 17.21
C PHE A 329 7.77 -3.17 18.26
N GLU A 330 7.37 -4.38 18.64
CA GLU A 330 8.19 -5.23 19.52
C GLU A 330 9.54 -5.58 18.88
N LEU A 331 9.53 -5.85 17.57
CA LEU A 331 10.73 -6.17 16.78
C LEU A 331 10.99 -5.10 15.72
N PRO A 332 12.26 -4.80 15.40
CA PRO A 332 12.57 -3.86 14.32
C PRO A 332 11.95 -4.29 13.00
N GLN A 333 11.49 -3.31 12.24
CA GLN A 333 10.81 -3.50 10.95
C GLN A 333 11.64 -2.93 9.82
N ALA A 334 11.90 -3.76 8.80
CA ALA A 334 12.70 -3.36 7.65
C ALA A 334 11.90 -2.50 6.67
N GLY A 335 12.50 -1.42 6.18
CA GLY A 335 12.03 -0.66 5.03
C GLY A 335 10.66 0.00 5.24
N ILE A 336 10.43 0.60 6.39
CA ILE A 336 9.30 1.52 6.60
C ILE A 336 9.49 2.70 5.65
N ALA A 337 8.52 2.95 4.77
CA ALA A 337 8.61 3.94 3.72
C ALA A 337 7.47 4.97 3.84
N ALA A 338 7.80 6.24 3.82
CA ALA A 338 6.82 7.32 3.77
C ALA A 338 5.92 7.23 2.52
N GLY A 339 4.64 7.54 2.67
CA GLY A 339 3.61 7.42 1.65
C GLY A 339 2.93 6.04 1.58
N GLN A 340 3.48 5.00 2.23
CA GLN A 340 2.78 3.73 2.43
C GLN A 340 1.77 3.85 3.57
N PHE A 341 0.78 2.96 3.60
CA PHE A 341 -0.20 2.91 4.67
C PHE A 341 0.24 1.93 5.77
N ALA A 342 0.07 2.33 7.01
CA ALA A 342 0.04 1.42 8.14
C ALA A 342 -1.41 1.15 8.51
N ALA A 343 -1.80 -0.12 8.64
CA ALA A 343 -3.12 -0.54 9.06
C ALA A 343 -3.01 -1.31 10.37
N TRP A 344 -3.99 -1.13 11.26
CA TRP A 344 -4.06 -1.84 12.54
C TRP A 344 -5.31 -2.68 12.67
N TYR A 345 -5.17 -3.80 13.37
CA TYR A 345 -6.14 -4.87 13.45
C TYR A 345 -6.37 -5.28 14.90
N ASP A 346 -7.62 -5.52 15.24
CA ASP A 346 -8.01 -6.23 16.47
C ASP A 346 -8.44 -7.66 16.08
N GLY A 347 -7.58 -8.64 16.31
CA GLY A 347 -7.73 -9.95 15.72
C GLY A 347 -7.74 -9.89 14.19
N ASP A 348 -8.86 -10.30 13.60
CA ASP A 348 -9.07 -10.29 12.14
C ASP A 348 -9.77 -9.01 11.64
N GLU A 349 -10.17 -8.11 12.52
CA GLU A 349 -10.87 -6.87 12.17
C GLU A 349 -9.88 -5.73 11.89
N CYS A 350 -9.97 -5.12 10.71
CA CYS A 350 -9.25 -3.89 10.39
C CYS A 350 -9.95 -2.70 11.06
N ILE A 351 -9.28 -2.06 12.00
CA ILE A 351 -9.82 -0.97 12.82
C ILE A 351 -9.61 0.39 12.17
N GLY A 352 -8.47 0.58 11.52
CA GLY A 352 -8.10 1.84 10.87
C GLY A 352 -6.75 1.77 10.19
N SER A 353 -6.35 2.88 9.62
CA SER A 353 -5.07 3.02 8.93
C SER A 353 -4.63 4.48 8.85
N GLY A 354 -3.36 4.70 8.51
CA GLY A 354 -2.83 6.03 8.26
C GLY A 354 -1.66 6.00 7.30
N VAL A 355 -1.37 7.14 6.66
CA VAL A 355 -0.21 7.28 5.78
C VAL A 355 1.04 7.49 6.63
N ILE A 356 2.06 6.68 6.37
CA ILE A 356 3.36 6.80 7.05
C ILE A 356 4.03 8.09 6.62
N SER A 357 4.41 8.90 7.60
CA SER A 357 5.16 10.14 7.44
C SER A 357 6.62 9.97 7.87
N ASP A 358 7.51 10.85 7.39
CA ASP A 358 8.92 10.94 7.82
C ASP A 358 9.12 11.97 8.93
#